data_2b12490dc239cf49f8fb4ed6c7583307
#
_entry.id   2b12490dc239cf49f8fb4ed6c7583307
#
_cell.length_a   1.000
_cell.length_b   1.000
_cell.length_c   1.000
_cell.angle_alpha   90.00
_cell.angle_beta   90.00
_cell.angle_gamma   90.00
#
_symmetry.space_group_name_H-M   'P 1'
#
loop_
_entity.id
_entity.type
_entity.pdbx_description
1 polymer ?
#
loop_
_entity_poly.entity_id
_entity_poly.type
_entity_poly.pdbx_seq_one_letter_code
_entity_poly.pdbx_strand_id
1 'polypeptide(L)'
;MIGNTKTYYFKLQAMEKGMKLKVRKELDGRQQSSIIKLKGSLIAKGYTEIIHILDQDDDFHINTFGIENGTGIEVREFITAFIAREKLEDSISIFK
;
A
#
# COMPACT_ATOMS: atom_id res chain seq x y z
N MET A 1 -16.46 -4.39 -25.86
CA MET A 1 -16.16 -3.06 -25.32
C MET A 1 -16.85 -2.82 -23.99
N ILE A 2 -18.19 -2.82 -24.02
CA ILE A 2 -18.92 -2.55 -22.79
C ILE A 2 -18.64 -3.59 -21.73
N GLY A 3 -18.51 -4.86 -22.12
CA GLY A 3 -18.18 -5.91 -21.19
C GLY A 3 -16.83 -5.71 -20.53
N ASN A 4 -15.83 -5.26 -21.30
CA ASN A 4 -14.51 -4.99 -20.76
C ASN A 4 -14.55 -3.82 -19.81
N THR A 5 -15.32 -2.80 -20.11
CA THR A 5 -15.49 -1.65 -19.24
C THR A 5 -16.08 -2.07 -17.90
N LYS A 6 -17.09 -2.94 -17.94
CA LYS A 6 -17.71 -3.44 -16.73
C LYS A 6 -16.72 -4.23 -15.88
N THR A 7 -15.93 -5.07 -16.52
CA THR A 7 -14.93 -5.86 -15.80
C THR A 7 -13.92 -4.96 -15.12
N TYR A 8 -13.46 -3.95 -15.84
CA TYR A 8 -12.52 -3.00 -15.31
C TYR A 8 -13.10 -2.26 -14.11
N TYR A 9 -14.35 -1.82 -14.23
CA TYR A 9 -15.02 -1.11 -13.14
C TYR A 9 -15.14 -1.99 -11.91
N PHE A 10 -15.43 -3.26 -12.08
CA PHE A 10 -15.51 -4.19 -10.97
C PHE A 10 -14.18 -4.30 -10.23
N LYS A 11 -13.08 -4.37 -10.96
CA LYS A 11 -11.76 -4.41 -10.36
C LYS A 11 -11.46 -3.14 -9.57
N LEU A 12 -11.86 -1.99 -10.08
CA LEU A 12 -11.68 -0.75 -9.36
C LEU A 12 -12.43 -0.75 -8.04
N GLN A 13 -13.66 -1.27 -8.05
CA GLN A 13 -14.43 -1.38 -6.83
C GLN A 13 -13.75 -2.28 -5.81
N ALA A 14 -13.19 -3.37 -6.27
CA ALA A 14 -12.46 -4.28 -5.38
C ALA A 14 -11.25 -3.57 -4.78
N MET A 15 -10.57 -2.73 -5.56
CA MET A 15 -9.44 -1.96 -5.07
C MET A 15 -9.85 -0.90 -4.06
N GLU A 16 -11.06 -0.38 -4.16
CA GLU A 16 -11.54 0.60 -3.19
C GLU A 16 -11.60 0.04 -1.78
N LYS A 17 -11.69 -1.27 -1.66
CA LYS A 17 -11.69 -1.94 -0.37
C LYS A 17 -10.28 -2.28 0.09
N GLY A 18 -9.29 -1.89 -0.68
CA GLY A 18 -7.91 -2.17 -0.36
C GLY A 18 -7.34 -1.19 0.64
N MET A 19 -6.05 -1.19 0.73
CA MET A 19 -5.33 -0.30 1.63
C MET A 19 -4.59 0.77 0.86
N LYS A 20 -4.41 1.90 1.54
CA LYS A 20 -3.63 3.01 1.01
C LYS A 20 -2.59 3.39 2.04
N LEU A 21 -1.37 3.59 1.57
CA LEU A 21 -0.27 4.03 2.42
C LEU A 21 0.19 5.39 1.92
N LYS A 22 0.30 6.33 2.83
CA LYS A 22 0.83 7.65 2.52
C LYS A 22 2.32 7.63 2.81
N VAL A 23 3.12 7.91 1.80
CA VAL A 23 4.58 7.77 1.87
C VAL A 23 5.23 9.08 1.49
N ARG A 24 6.17 9.56 2.31
CA ARG A 24 6.94 10.75 1.98
C ARG A 24 7.74 10.53 0.71
N LYS A 25 7.84 11.59 -0.09
CA LYS A 25 8.68 11.56 -1.28
C LYS A 25 10.15 11.68 -0.93
N GLU A 26 10.47 12.51 0.07
CA GLU A 26 11.85 12.69 0.52
C GLU A 26 12.15 11.72 1.65
N LEU A 27 13.05 10.79 1.39
CA LEU A 27 13.43 9.75 2.34
C LEU A 27 14.94 9.60 2.31
N ASP A 28 15.53 9.32 3.48
CA ASP A 28 16.94 8.96 3.50
C ASP A 28 17.11 7.50 3.02
N GLY A 29 18.35 7.07 2.86
CA GLY A 29 18.62 5.74 2.31
C GLY A 29 18.05 4.61 3.15
N ARG A 30 18.10 4.74 4.47
CA ARG A 30 17.56 3.73 5.37
C ARG A 30 16.05 3.64 5.25
N GLN A 31 15.39 4.78 5.27
CA GLN A 31 13.93 4.83 5.15
C GLN A 31 13.48 4.25 3.82
N GLN A 32 14.16 4.62 2.75
CA GLN A 32 13.84 4.12 1.42
C GLN A 32 13.98 2.61 1.35
N SER A 33 15.07 2.07 1.87
CA SER A 33 15.29 0.62 1.89
C SER A 33 14.24 -0.10 2.71
N SER A 34 13.88 0.46 3.86
CA SER A 34 12.88 -0.16 4.73
C SER A 34 11.51 -0.18 4.07
N ILE A 35 11.15 0.89 3.36
CA ILE A 35 9.86 0.95 2.68
C ILE A 35 9.80 -0.03 1.51
N ILE A 36 10.89 -0.15 0.76
CA ILE A 36 10.98 -1.15 -0.31
C ILE A 36 10.82 -2.56 0.29
N LYS A 37 11.44 -2.80 1.42
CA LYS A 37 11.35 -4.09 2.11
C LYS A 37 9.91 -4.36 2.56
N LEU A 38 9.21 -3.35 3.05
CA LEU A 38 7.83 -3.50 3.44
C LEU A 38 6.97 -3.91 2.25
N LYS A 39 7.11 -3.20 1.13
CA LYS A 39 6.34 -3.51 -0.07
C LYS A 39 6.64 -4.91 -0.58
N GLY A 40 7.91 -5.28 -0.61
CA GLY A 40 8.30 -6.62 -1.02
C GLY A 40 7.75 -7.70 -0.11
N SER A 41 7.69 -7.42 1.19
CA SER A 41 7.13 -8.35 2.15
C SER A 41 5.63 -8.55 1.95
N LEU A 42 4.91 -7.48 1.65
CA LEU A 42 3.47 -7.58 1.39
C LEU A 42 3.20 -8.49 0.19
N ILE A 43 4.02 -8.38 -0.83
CA ILE A 43 3.88 -9.23 -2.02
C ILE A 43 4.32 -10.65 -1.71
N ALA A 44 5.46 -10.82 -1.03
CA ALA A 44 6.00 -12.13 -0.72
C ALA A 44 5.08 -12.94 0.19
N LYS A 45 4.37 -12.28 1.09
CA LYS A 45 3.41 -12.95 1.98
C LYS A 45 2.09 -13.25 1.29
N GLY A 46 1.91 -12.80 0.06
CA GLY A 46 0.69 -13.02 -0.68
C GLY A 46 -0.46 -12.11 -0.29
N TYR A 47 -0.18 -11.04 0.45
CA TYR A 47 -1.22 -10.10 0.84
C TYR A 47 -1.72 -9.29 -0.35
N THR A 48 -0.86 -9.02 -1.31
CA THR A 48 -1.23 -8.31 -2.52
C THR A 48 -0.30 -8.74 -3.65
N GLU A 49 -0.74 -8.53 -4.88
CA GLU A 49 0.07 -8.86 -6.04
C GLU A 49 0.73 -7.62 -6.64
N ILE A 50 0.05 -6.48 -6.57
CA ILE A 50 0.51 -5.26 -7.22
C ILE A 50 0.26 -4.09 -6.29
N ILE A 51 1.26 -3.20 -6.20
CA ILE A 51 1.14 -1.96 -5.45
C ILE A 51 1.26 -0.82 -6.45
N HIS A 52 0.23 0.03 -6.50
CA HIS A 52 0.22 1.19 -7.37
C HIS A 52 0.71 2.41 -6.61
N ILE A 53 1.55 3.21 -7.26
CA ILE A 53 2.10 4.42 -6.66
C ILE A 53 1.50 5.61 -7.38
N LEU A 54 0.84 6.47 -6.64
CA LEU A 54 0.20 7.66 -7.19
C LEU A 54 0.77 8.90 -6.51
N ASP A 55 0.95 9.96 -7.27
CA ASP A 55 1.31 11.25 -6.70
C ASP A 55 0.11 11.81 -5.95
N GLN A 56 0.34 12.31 -4.75
CA GLN A 56 -0.70 13.04 -4.05
C GLN A 56 -0.42 14.54 -4.11
N ASP A 57 0.79 14.95 -3.73
CA ASP A 57 1.19 16.34 -3.74
C ASP A 57 2.72 16.41 -3.77
N ASP A 58 3.28 17.57 -3.47
CA ASP A 58 4.73 17.77 -3.55
C ASP A 58 5.50 16.92 -2.53
N ASP A 59 4.86 16.54 -1.45
CA ASP A 59 5.54 15.88 -0.33
C ASP A 59 5.25 14.39 -0.21
N PHE A 60 4.16 13.89 -0.80
CA PHE A 60 3.70 12.53 -0.55
C PHE A 60 3.27 11.79 -1.80
N HIS A 61 3.52 10.49 -1.77
CA HIS A 61 2.91 9.50 -2.66
C HIS A 61 1.82 8.76 -1.91
N ILE A 62 0.84 8.24 -2.65
CA ILE A 62 -0.12 7.28 -2.11
C ILE A 62 0.18 5.93 -2.76
N ASN A 63 0.44 4.94 -1.94
CA ASN A 63 0.62 3.56 -2.40
C ASN A 63 -0.68 2.82 -2.16
N THR A 64 -1.29 2.32 -3.21
CA THR A 64 -2.61 1.69 -3.17
C THR A 64 -2.51 0.24 -3.60
N PHE A 65 -3.15 -0.65 -2.84
CA PHE A 65 -3.18 -2.07 -3.22
C PHE A 65 -4.44 -2.73 -2.70
N GLY A 66 -4.91 -3.73 -3.45
CA GLY A 66 -6.03 -4.53 -3.03
C GLY A 66 -5.59 -5.63 -2.09
N ILE A 67 -6.47 -6.03 -1.20
CA ILE A 67 -6.22 -7.14 -0.29
C ILE A 67 -7.38 -8.12 -0.37
N GLU A 68 -7.08 -9.40 -0.13
CA GLU A 68 -8.09 -10.43 -0.17
C GLU A 68 -9.08 -10.27 0.97
N ASN A 69 -10.32 -10.69 0.75
CA ASN A 69 -11.34 -10.70 1.78
C ASN A 69 -10.85 -11.50 2.99
N GLY A 70 -11.07 -10.93 4.16
CA GLY A 70 -10.74 -11.63 5.40
C GLY A 70 -9.33 -11.40 5.88
N THR A 71 -8.47 -10.74 5.10
CA THR A 71 -7.07 -10.51 5.51
C THR A 71 -6.79 -9.09 5.92
N GLY A 72 -7.79 -8.20 5.88
CA GLY A 72 -7.56 -6.77 6.13
C GLY A 72 -6.95 -6.48 7.48
N ILE A 73 -7.44 -7.13 8.53
CA ILE A 73 -6.91 -6.90 9.87
C ILE A 73 -5.48 -7.39 9.97
N GLU A 74 -5.21 -8.55 9.43
CA GLU A 74 -3.86 -9.13 9.45
C GLU A 74 -2.86 -8.23 8.73
N VAL A 75 -3.24 -7.74 7.55
CA VAL A 75 -2.37 -6.86 6.77
C VAL A 75 -2.11 -5.56 7.51
N ARG A 76 -3.16 -4.97 8.09
CA ARG A 76 -3.02 -3.73 8.85
C ARG A 76 -2.09 -3.93 10.04
N GLU A 77 -2.24 -5.03 10.75
CA GLU A 77 -1.38 -5.32 11.90
C GLU A 77 0.07 -5.51 11.48
N PHE A 78 0.28 -6.19 10.36
CA PHE A 78 1.62 -6.38 9.84
C PHE A 78 2.28 -5.04 9.51
N ILE A 79 1.55 -4.18 8.81
CA ILE A 79 2.08 -2.88 8.41
C ILE A 79 2.35 -2.01 9.64
N THR A 80 1.42 -1.97 10.56
CA THR A 80 1.57 -1.16 11.78
C THR A 80 2.79 -1.61 12.58
N ALA A 81 2.96 -2.91 12.74
CA ALA A 81 4.11 -3.45 13.47
C ALA A 81 5.42 -3.14 12.74
N PHE A 82 5.42 -3.23 11.41
CA PHE A 82 6.60 -2.95 10.62
C PHE A 82 7.01 -1.48 10.77
N ILE A 83 6.04 -0.57 10.66
CA ILE A 83 6.30 0.86 10.80
C ILE A 83 6.91 1.16 12.16
N ALA A 84 6.35 0.58 13.21
CA ALA A 84 6.86 0.81 14.57
C ALA A 84 8.26 0.24 14.76
N ARG A 85 8.47 -0.98 14.29
CA ARG A 85 9.76 -1.66 14.45
C ARG A 85 10.86 -0.93 13.70
N GLU A 86 10.57 -0.46 12.49
CA GLU A 86 11.56 0.19 11.66
C GLU A 86 11.61 1.70 11.88
N LYS A 87 10.81 2.21 12.80
CA LYS A 87 10.78 3.64 13.14
C LYS A 87 10.48 4.51 11.93
N LEU A 88 9.40 4.18 11.25
CA LEU A 88 8.99 4.85 10.02
C LEU A 88 7.77 5.73 10.19
N GLU A 89 7.40 6.06 11.42
CA GLU A 89 6.16 6.79 11.69
C GLU A 89 6.11 8.14 10.96
N ASP A 90 7.27 8.77 10.79
CA ASP A 90 7.32 10.07 10.10
C ASP A 90 7.37 9.94 8.59
N SER A 91 7.59 8.74 8.09
CA SER A 91 7.82 8.51 6.66
C SER A 91 6.63 7.89 5.95
N ILE A 92 5.87 7.06 6.66
CA ILE A 92 4.79 6.29 6.06
C ILE A 92 3.69 6.08 7.09
N SER A 93 2.45 6.15 6.64
CA SER A 93 1.30 5.90 7.49
C SER A 93 0.19 5.26 6.67
N ILE A 94 -0.72 4.59 7.38
CA ILE A 94 -1.90 4.04 6.72
C ILE A 94 -2.85 5.21 6.48
N PHE A 95 -3.21 5.40 5.22
CA PHE A 95 -4.04 6.52 4.79
C PHE A 95 -5.50 6.08 4.79
N LYS A 96 -6.33 6.89 5.41
CA LYS A 96 -7.76 6.57 5.50
C LYS A 96 -8.58 7.34 4.49
#